data_c5c792c2fbbc3aac8471149cbacdd0f6
#
_entry.id   c5c792c2fbbc3aac8471149cbacdd0f6
#
_cell.length_a   1.000
_cell.length_b   1.000
_cell.length_c   1.000
_cell.angle_alpha   90.00
_cell.angle_beta   90.00
_cell.angle_gamma   90.00
#
_symmetry.space_group_name_H-M   'P 1'
#
loop_
_entity.id
_entity.type
_entity.pdbx_description
1 polymer ?
#
loop_
_entity_poly.entity_id
_entity_poly.type
_entity_poly.pdbx_seq_one_letter_code
_entity_poly.pdbx_strand_id
1 'polypeptide(L)'
;MMTMKLCQKFKTTTGDWRIVVFGKPELLTSAQLNGLLIKLNVFAGELEHARVHPKFLHSNATSHKWAFGAIAELLDNAVDEINNGATFVKLDRIFSKRDNTPALLVIDDGGGMDPDGIRKCMSLGYSTKKTNNTIGQYGNGFKTSTMRLGADVIVFSRAYRNGRATQSVGLLSYTFLRRTGQDDVIVPMIDFDISKHWPEPILYGTQDDWSTNLKTILEWSPFDSQDDLFQQFEDIGSHGTKLIIFNLWLNDEGVYELNFDEDEEDIKLRDEAARLSKLSKRAADTQAHISHRLLHSLRAYASMLYLRKFKNFTIFLRGKPVEQFSMVDDLKHKEVVIYRPQVSSVKEAVAETTLGFIKEAPALGITGFNVYHKNRLIRPFWKVTAEGHSKGYGIVGVLEANFIEPAHDKQDFERSSVFSRLELKLKQMQMDYWKRHCHLVGHQMDPTYMRKLQKTSDVPHQTEDEQFDRSFSGPAPNPNLDLSSSQMGTRSRTAYSNEAPIVRAPPGFGTGTNQEVACGDDSRPIDQICDENIELFMRCERYVQRENELKYTVEDLEKQVAETKRKCAELSSRLELLRRQKLVR
;
A
#
# COMPACT_ATOMS: atom_id res chain seq x y z
N MET A 1 -42.38 -33.38 19.81
CA MET A 1 -42.10 -34.26 18.64
C MET A 1 -42.33 -33.45 17.39
N MET A 2 -41.28 -32.83 16.84
CA MET A 2 -41.32 -32.04 15.60
C MET A 2 -40.92 -32.95 14.45
N THR A 3 -41.82 -33.15 13.52
CA THR A 3 -41.66 -33.96 12.32
C THR A 3 -40.64 -33.31 11.40
N MET A 4 -39.45 -33.87 11.27
CA MET A 4 -38.49 -33.50 10.24
C MET A 4 -39.08 -33.76 8.85
N LYS A 5 -39.26 -32.70 8.06
CA LYS A 5 -39.61 -32.81 6.64
C LYS A 5 -38.33 -32.99 5.83
N LEU A 6 -38.23 -34.10 5.10
CA LEU A 6 -37.09 -34.38 4.21
C LEU A 6 -37.17 -33.49 2.98
N CYS A 7 -36.11 -32.73 2.70
CA CYS A 7 -35.90 -32.01 1.44
C CYS A 7 -34.91 -32.80 0.57
N GLN A 8 -35.24 -33.03 -0.69
CA GLN A 8 -34.31 -33.61 -1.67
C GLN A 8 -34.02 -32.62 -2.80
N LYS A 9 -32.73 -32.53 -3.18
CA LYS A 9 -32.26 -31.75 -4.32
C LYS A 9 -32.22 -32.59 -5.58
N PHE A 10 -32.80 -32.11 -6.66
CA PHE A 10 -32.72 -32.75 -7.99
C PHE A 10 -32.18 -31.74 -9.02
N LYS A 11 -31.28 -32.22 -9.88
CA LYS A 11 -30.75 -31.44 -11.01
C LYS A 11 -31.66 -31.69 -12.21
N THR A 12 -32.18 -30.60 -12.81
CA THR A 12 -33.02 -30.69 -14.02
C THR A 12 -32.18 -30.94 -15.26
N THR A 13 -32.78 -31.43 -16.33
CA THR A 13 -32.12 -31.63 -17.64
C THR A 13 -31.58 -30.35 -18.28
N THR A 14 -31.99 -29.17 -17.78
CA THR A 14 -31.49 -27.83 -18.19
C THR A 14 -30.35 -27.33 -17.31
N GLY A 15 -29.88 -28.10 -16.31
CA GLY A 15 -28.76 -27.77 -15.46
C GLY A 15 -29.12 -26.99 -14.18
N ASP A 16 -30.37 -26.60 -13.99
CA ASP A 16 -30.84 -25.91 -12.81
C ASP A 16 -31.17 -26.86 -11.65
N TRP A 17 -30.98 -26.40 -10.42
CA TRP A 17 -31.30 -27.13 -9.20
C TRP A 17 -32.72 -26.82 -8.73
N ARG A 18 -33.56 -27.82 -8.52
CA ARG A 18 -34.88 -27.70 -7.87
C ARG A 18 -34.89 -28.41 -6.53
N ILE A 19 -35.49 -27.75 -5.55
CA ILE A 19 -35.74 -28.30 -4.21
C ILE A 19 -37.21 -28.67 -4.12
N VAL A 20 -37.51 -29.93 -3.83
CA VAL A 20 -38.87 -30.39 -3.59
C VAL A 20 -39.06 -30.59 -2.10
N VAL A 21 -39.99 -29.82 -1.51
CA VAL A 21 -40.42 -29.97 -0.13
C VAL A 21 -41.66 -30.88 -0.12
N PHE A 22 -41.57 -32.02 0.48
CA PHE A 22 -42.74 -32.91 0.60
C PHE A 22 -43.73 -32.34 1.61
N GLY A 23 -44.85 -31.81 1.11
CA GLY A 23 -46.00 -31.33 1.87
C GLY A 23 -46.61 -30.13 1.17
N LYS A 24 -47.81 -30.31 0.60
CA LYS A 24 -48.68 -29.36 -0.17
C LYS A 24 -47.96 -28.24 -0.91
N PRO A 25 -48.18 -28.05 -2.22
CA PRO A 25 -47.52 -27.05 -3.03
C PRO A 25 -48.14 -25.66 -2.73
N GLU A 26 -47.55 -24.92 -1.84
CA GLU A 26 -47.69 -23.46 -1.79
C GLU A 26 -46.54 -22.83 -2.56
N LEU A 27 -46.90 -22.03 -3.55
CA LEU A 27 -45.94 -21.23 -4.34
C LEU A 27 -45.27 -20.19 -3.42
N LEU A 28 -44.05 -20.46 -3.00
CA LEU A 28 -43.23 -19.48 -2.28
C LEU A 28 -42.72 -18.43 -3.25
N THR A 29 -42.85 -17.16 -2.87
CA THR A 29 -42.26 -16.03 -3.63
C THR A 29 -40.73 -16.11 -3.60
N SER A 30 -40.07 -15.51 -4.61
CA SER A 30 -38.61 -15.47 -4.71
C SER A 30 -37.91 -14.93 -3.45
N ALA A 31 -38.56 -14.00 -2.73
CA ALA A 31 -38.05 -13.45 -1.47
C ALA A 31 -38.14 -14.47 -0.32
N GLN A 32 -39.20 -15.30 -0.29
CA GLN A 32 -39.36 -16.39 0.70
C GLN A 32 -38.39 -17.54 0.41
N LEU A 33 -38.12 -17.81 -0.87
CA LEU A 33 -37.09 -18.80 -1.29
C LEU A 33 -35.68 -18.36 -0.90
N ASN A 34 -35.35 -17.09 -1.07
CA ASN A 34 -34.06 -16.55 -0.64
C ASN A 34 -33.90 -16.54 0.89
N GLY A 35 -34.96 -16.18 1.63
CA GLY A 35 -34.96 -16.25 3.09
C GLY A 35 -34.89 -17.70 3.61
N LEU A 36 -35.47 -18.67 2.89
CA LEU A 36 -35.37 -20.10 3.21
C LEU A 36 -33.99 -20.68 2.82
N LEU A 37 -33.40 -20.25 1.71
CA LEU A 37 -32.04 -20.61 1.30
C LEU A 37 -30.98 -20.10 2.30
N ILE A 38 -31.16 -18.86 2.81
CA ILE A 38 -30.29 -18.32 3.86
C ILE A 38 -30.46 -19.11 5.16
N LYS A 39 -31.68 -19.53 5.54
CA LYS A 39 -31.91 -20.36 6.73
C LYS A 39 -31.55 -21.83 6.53
N LEU A 40 -31.60 -22.39 5.31
CA LEU A 40 -31.20 -23.76 5.02
C LEU A 40 -29.67 -23.91 4.90
N ASN A 41 -28.95 -22.85 4.56
CA ASN A 41 -27.49 -22.86 4.62
C ASN A 41 -26.94 -23.01 6.05
N VAL A 42 -27.72 -22.71 7.07
CA VAL A 42 -27.33 -22.85 8.49
C VAL A 42 -27.43 -24.33 8.99
N PHE A 43 -28.07 -25.24 8.22
CA PHE A 43 -28.33 -26.63 8.69
C PHE A 43 -27.72 -27.75 7.86
N ALA A 44 -26.96 -27.45 6.81
CA ALA A 44 -26.29 -28.47 6.00
C ALA A 44 -24.81 -28.46 6.34
N GLY A 45 -24.36 -29.23 7.34
CA GLY A 45 -22.98 -29.61 7.64
C GLY A 45 -21.88 -28.78 7.00
N GLU A 46 -22.01 -27.46 7.04
CA GLU A 46 -21.05 -26.52 6.47
C GLU A 46 -19.82 -26.45 7.37
N LEU A 47 -18.67 -26.34 6.74
CA LEU A 47 -17.42 -26.05 7.43
C LEU A 47 -17.59 -24.76 8.25
N GLU A 48 -17.05 -24.71 9.44
CA GLU A 48 -17.10 -23.52 10.27
C GLU A 48 -16.36 -22.37 9.61
N HIS A 49 -16.97 -21.18 9.63
CA HIS A 49 -16.33 -19.96 9.14
C HIS A 49 -15.42 -19.39 10.21
N ALA A 50 -14.23 -18.94 9.79
CA ALA A 50 -13.33 -18.22 10.68
C ALA A 50 -13.97 -16.88 11.10
N ARG A 51 -14.01 -16.61 12.40
CA ARG A 51 -14.48 -15.36 12.99
C ARG A 51 -13.37 -14.32 12.99
N VAL A 52 -13.72 -13.05 12.88
CA VAL A 52 -12.76 -11.93 12.88
C VAL A 52 -12.95 -11.10 14.14
N HIS A 53 -12.04 -11.27 15.08
CA HIS A 53 -12.06 -10.50 16.33
C HIS A 53 -11.72 -9.01 16.09
N PRO A 54 -12.37 -8.05 16.79
CA PRO A 54 -12.14 -6.59 16.62
C PRO A 54 -10.69 -6.14 16.72
N LYS A 55 -9.85 -6.80 17.53
CA LYS A 55 -8.40 -6.52 17.59
C LYS A 55 -7.70 -6.60 16.24
N PHE A 56 -8.24 -7.40 15.29
CA PHE A 56 -7.71 -7.50 13.94
C PHE A 56 -7.78 -6.17 13.18
N LEU A 57 -8.83 -5.37 13.39
CA LEU A 57 -8.96 -4.06 12.76
C LEU A 57 -7.80 -3.15 13.17
N HIS A 58 -7.50 -3.09 14.47
CA HIS A 58 -6.41 -2.27 14.98
C HIS A 58 -5.03 -2.81 14.56
N SER A 59 -4.78 -4.11 14.68
CA SER A 59 -3.49 -4.70 14.28
C SER A 59 -3.23 -4.56 12.78
N ASN A 60 -4.27 -4.68 11.95
CA ASN A 60 -4.13 -4.52 10.50
C ASN A 60 -3.95 -3.05 10.10
N ALA A 61 -4.48 -2.10 10.88
CA ALA A 61 -4.26 -0.67 10.66
C ALA A 61 -2.79 -0.26 10.81
N THR A 62 -2.01 -0.96 11.65
CA THR A 62 -0.56 -0.72 11.81
C THR A 62 0.27 -1.05 10.57
N SER A 63 -0.32 -1.66 9.52
CA SER A 63 0.31 -1.81 8.21
C SER A 63 0.65 -0.45 7.58
N HIS A 64 -0.16 0.58 7.82
CA HIS A 64 0.17 1.96 7.44
C HIS A 64 1.02 2.62 8.52
N LYS A 65 2.32 2.69 8.28
CA LYS A 65 3.27 3.34 9.21
C LYS A 65 3.08 4.85 9.31
N TRP A 66 2.45 5.47 8.31
CA TRP A 66 2.36 6.91 8.14
C TRP A 66 0.92 7.34 7.83
N ALA A 67 0.42 8.36 8.52
CA ALA A 67 -0.95 8.83 8.39
C ALA A 67 -1.30 9.30 6.98
N PHE A 68 -0.39 10.02 6.30
CA PHE A 68 -0.65 10.46 4.92
C PHE A 68 -0.69 9.29 3.93
N GLY A 69 0.02 8.19 4.20
CA GLY A 69 -0.12 6.96 3.43
C GLY A 69 -1.52 6.38 3.53
N ALA A 70 -2.12 6.42 4.72
CA ALA A 70 -3.51 6.02 4.92
C ALA A 70 -4.49 6.96 4.21
N ILE A 71 -4.27 8.29 4.27
CA ILE A 71 -5.10 9.26 3.53
C ILE A 71 -4.98 9.02 2.01
N ALA A 72 -3.79 8.68 1.52
CA ALA A 72 -3.58 8.40 0.11
C ALA A 72 -4.39 7.20 -0.41
N GLU A 73 -4.65 6.18 0.42
CA GLU A 73 -5.55 5.08 0.06
C GLU A 73 -7.00 5.56 -0.13
N LEU A 74 -7.44 6.54 0.64
CA LEU A 74 -8.77 7.15 0.46
C LEU A 74 -8.82 7.98 -0.83
N LEU A 75 -7.75 8.71 -1.15
CA LEU A 75 -7.61 9.42 -2.43
C LEU A 75 -7.59 8.45 -3.61
N ASP A 76 -6.84 7.34 -3.50
CA ASP A 76 -6.79 6.30 -4.52
C ASP A 76 -8.18 5.70 -4.80
N ASN A 77 -9.02 5.53 -3.76
CA ASN A 77 -10.39 5.04 -3.94
C ASN A 77 -11.25 6.02 -4.74
N ALA A 78 -11.13 7.33 -4.48
CA ALA A 78 -11.86 8.36 -5.24
C ALA A 78 -11.33 8.47 -6.69
N VAL A 79 -10.02 8.36 -6.89
CA VAL A 79 -9.40 8.34 -8.23
C VAL A 79 -9.86 7.13 -9.05
N ASP A 80 -10.00 5.96 -8.43
CA ASP A 80 -10.53 4.77 -9.11
C ASP A 80 -11.99 4.97 -9.60
N GLU A 81 -12.74 5.88 -8.96
CA GLU A 81 -14.11 6.21 -9.35
C GLU A 81 -14.21 7.24 -10.52
N ILE A 82 -13.09 7.75 -11.04
CA ILE A 82 -13.08 8.64 -12.22
C ILE A 82 -13.80 7.98 -13.41
N ASN A 83 -13.60 6.68 -13.60
CA ASN A 83 -14.28 5.91 -14.65
C ASN A 83 -15.79 5.76 -14.41
N ASN A 84 -16.25 5.98 -13.18
CA ASN A 84 -17.66 5.97 -12.78
C ASN A 84 -18.24 7.39 -12.65
N GLY A 85 -17.50 8.40 -13.15
CA GLY A 85 -17.96 9.78 -13.23
C GLY A 85 -17.48 10.71 -12.13
N ALA A 86 -16.55 10.27 -11.26
CA ALA A 86 -15.97 11.15 -10.24
C ALA A 86 -15.24 12.34 -10.87
N THR A 87 -15.52 13.53 -10.36
CA THR A 87 -14.88 14.79 -10.79
C THR A 87 -14.07 15.44 -9.70
N PHE A 88 -14.30 15.07 -8.44
CA PHE A 88 -13.52 15.59 -7.33
C PHE A 88 -13.45 14.60 -6.15
N VAL A 89 -12.46 14.86 -5.30
CA VAL A 89 -12.43 14.42 -3.91
C VAL A 89 -12.10 15.62 -3.01
N LYS A 90 -12.83 15.76 -1.89
CA LYS A 90 -12.61 16.81 -0.89
C LYS A 90 -12.15 16.18 0.42
N LEU A 91 -11.08 16.73 0.98
CA LEU A 91 -10.63 16.42 2.34
C LEU A 91 -10.74 17.69 3.18
N ASP A 92 -11.36 17.57 4.34
CA ASP A 92 -11.52 18.69 5.26
C ASP A 92 -11.55 18.22 6.71
N ARG A 93 -11.51 19.17 7.64
CA ARG A 93 -11.81 18.98 9.05
C ARG A 93 -13.27 19.36 9.31
N ILE A 94 -13.94 18.53 10.07
CA ILE A 94 -15.20 18.88 10.71
C ILE A 94 -15.08 18.67 12.22
N PHE A 95 -16.05 19.20 12.97
CA PHE A 95 -16.13 18.96 14.41
C PHE A 95 -17.33 18.09 14.73
N SER A 96 -17.12 17.12 15.61
CA SER A 96 -18.21 16.32 16.19
C SER A 96 -19.17 17.23 16.95
N LYS A 97 -20.46 17.12 16.68
CA LYS A 97 -21.50 17.92 17.37
C LYS A 97 -21.60 17.55 18.86
N ARG A 98 -21.23 16.31 19.23
CA ARG A 98 -21.35 15.81 20.60
C ARG A 98 -20.33 16.39 21.57
N ASP A 99 -19.07 16.38 21.14
CA ASP A 99 -17.92 16.64 22.03
C ASP A 99 -16.96 17.67 21.46
N ASN A 100 -17.30 18.26 20.33
CA ASN A 100 -16.49 19.25 19.62
C ASN A 100 -15.06 18.76 19.31
N THR A 101 -14.86 17.44 19.18
CA THR A 101 -13.58 16.87 18.74
C THR A 101 -13.43 16.95 17.23
N PRO A 102 -12.19 17.12 16.70
CA PRO A 102 -11.98 17.15 15.27
C PRO A 102 -12.17 15.77 14.64
N ALA A 103 -12.75 15.74 13.45
CA ALA A 103 -12.90 14.57 12.61
C ALA A 103 -12.42 14.88 11.19
N LEU A 104 -11.88 13.87 10.50
CA LEU A 104 -11.46 13.99 9.11
C LEU A 104 -12.63 13.64 8.20
N LEU A 105 -12.96 14.56 7.31
CA LEU A 105 -14.00 14.43 6.28
C LEU A 105 -13.35 14.09 4.95
N VAL A 106 -13.90 13.10 4.24
CA VAL A 106 -13.55 12.79 2.86
C VAL A 106 -14.85 12.64 2.05
N ILE A 107 -14.99 13.36 0.95
CA ILE A 107 -16.17 13.30 0.07
C ILE A 107 -15.71 13.18 -1.37
N ASP A 108 -16.30 12.25 -2.10
CA ASP A 108 -16.20 12.14 -3.56
C ASP A 108 -17.58 12.12 -4.21
N ASP A 109 -17.63 12.48 -5.48
CA ASP A 109 -18.82 12.43 -6.35
C ASP A 109 -18.78 11.23 -7.31
N GLY A 110 -18.09 10.15 -6.92
CA GLY A 110 -18.03 8.90 -7.67
C GLY A 110 -19.37 8.19 -7.77
N GLY A 111 -19.41 7.01 -8.35
CA GLY A 111 -20.64 6.26 -8.56
C GLY A 111 -21.40 5.85 -7.30
N GLY A 112 -20.79 6.03 -6.13
CA GLY A 112 -21.35 5.62 -4.84
C GLY A 112 -21.48 4.10 -4.71
N MET A 113 -21.98 3.67 -3.56
CA MET A 113 -22.20 2.25 -3.24
C MET A 113 -23.70 2.04 -2.98
N ASP A 114 -24.27 1.07 -3.70
CA ASP A 114 -25.59 0.54 -3.36
C ASP A 114 -25.53 -0.29 -2.07
N PRO A 115 -26.66 -0.75 -1.52
CA PRO A 115 -26.68 -1.52 -0.29
C PRO A 115 -25.77 -2.77 -0.29
N ASP A 116 -25.62 -3.45 -1.41
CA ASP A 116 -24.70 -4.59 -1.54
C ASP A 116 -23.25 -4.13 -1.63
N GLY A 117 -23.01 -3.00 -2.29
CA GLY A 117 -21.68 -2.38 -2.42
C GLY A 117 -21.11 -1.95 -1.07
N ILE A 118 -21.91 -1.28 -0.22
CA ILE A 118 -21.45 -0.84 1.11
C ILE A 118 -21.15 -2.04 2.02
N ARG A 119 -21.96 -3.11 1.96
CA ARG A 119 -21.72 -4.36 2.70
C ARG A 119 -20.39 -5.00 2.30
N LYS A 120 -20.10 -5.06 1.00
CA LYS A 120 -18.80 -5.54 0.49
C LYS A 120 -17.66 -4.63 0.91
N CYS A 121 -17.84 -3.31 0.88
CA CYS A 121 -16.86 -2.33 1.34
C CYS A 121 -16.53 -2.52 2.82
N MET A 122 -17.53 -2.77 3.67
CA MET A 122 -17.35 -3.00 5.10
C MET A 122 -16.81 -4.40 5.43
N SER A 123 -17.01 -5.39 4.56
CA SER A 123 -16.49 -6.74 4.74
C SER A 123 -14.99 -6.82 4.46
N LEU A 124 -14.27 -7.69 5.18
CA LEU A 124 -12.82 -7.86 5.05
C LEU A 124 -12.47 -8.74 3.84
N GLY A 125 -11.46 -8.32 3.06
CA GLY A 125 -10.93 -9.09 1.93
C GLY A 125 -11.82 -9.08 0.67
N TYR A 126 -12.94 -8.37 0.67
CA TYR A 126 -13.79 -8.26 -0.51
C TYR A 126 -13.40 -7.05 -1.36
N SER A 127 -13.05 -7.30 -2.62
CA SER A 127 -12.85 -6.27 -3.65
C SER A 127 -13.68 -6.62 -4.89
N THR A 128 -14.43 -5.65 -5.37
CA THR A 128 -15.13 -5.75 -6.66
C THR A 128 -14.26 -5.28 -7.83
N LYS A 129 -13.10 -4.66 -7.51
CA LYS A 129 -12.17 -4.09 -8.47
C LYS A 129 -11.32 -5.20 -9.10
N LYS A 130 -11.78 -5.80 -10.21
CA LYS A 130 -11.07 -6.88 -10.93
C LYS A 130 -10.28 -6.40 -12.15
N THR A 131 -10.25 -5.10 -12.43
CA THR A 131 -9.57 -4.57 -13.63
C THR A 131 -8.11 -4.26 -13.33
N ASN A 132 -7.22 -4.58 -14.28
CA ASN A 132 -5.79 -4.30 -14.18
C ASN A 132 -5.44 -2.79 -14.11
N ASN A 133 -6.43 -1.90 -14.30
CA ASN A 133 -6.24 -0.46 -14.36
C ASN A 133 -6.58 0.27 -13.05
N THR A 134 -7.11 -0.40 -12.03
CA THR A 134 -7.42 0.23 -10.74
C THR A 134 -6.20 0.24 -9.83
N ILE A 135 -6.08 1.31 -9.04
CA ILE A 135 -5.01 1.46 -8.03
C ILE A 135 -5.31 0.58 -6.83
N GLY A 136 -6.59 0.52 -6.41
CA GLY A 136 -7.05 -0.33 -5.30
C GLY A 136 -7.32 -1.75 -5.75
N GLN A 137 -6.64 -2.75 -5.15
CA GLN A 137 -6.73 -4.17 -5.55
C GLN A 137 -7.17 -5.11 -4.44
N TYR A 138 -6.80 -4.86 -3.19
CA TYR A 138 -6.85 -5.85 -2.09
C TYR A 138 -8.15 -5.88 -1.27
N GLY A 139 -9.05 -4.92 -1.43
CA GLY A 139 -10.33 -4.86 -0.69
C GLY A 139 -10.23 -4.54 0.81
N ASN A 140 -9.03 -4.29 1.32
CA ASN A 140 -8.77 -3.94 2.72
C ASN A 140 -8.35 -2.48 2.92
N GLY A 141 -7.91 -1.77 1.88
CA GLY A 141 -7.36 -0.43 1.95
C GLY A 141 -8.25 0.56 2.70
N PHE A 142 -9.57 0.55 2.45
CA PHE A 142 -10.51 1.38 3.18
C PHE A 142 -10.45 1.15 4.71
N LYS A 143 -10.54 -0.11 5.17
CA LYS A 143 -10.57 -0.44 6.61
C LYS A 143 -9.25 -0.18 7.31
N THR A 144 -8.14 -0.53 6.65
CA THR A 144 -6.80 -0.29 7.22
C THR A 144 -6.48 1.19 7.30
N SER A 145 -6.84 1.97 6.28
CA SER A 145 -6.59 3.40 6.25
C SER A 145 -7.44 4.17 7.25
N THR A 146 -8.75 3.90 7.32
CA THR A 146 -9.63 4.59 8.25
C THR A 146 -9.27 4.27 9.71
N MET A 147 -9.01 3.00 10.02
CA MET A 147 -8.59 2.58 11.38
C MET A 147 -7.17 3.05 11.75
N ARG A 148 -6.31 3.36 10.78
CA ARG A 148 -5.02 4.01 11.04
C ARG A 148 -5.17 5.49 11.44
N LEU A 149 -6.20 6.15 10.97
CA LEU A 149 -6.42 7.58 11.22
C LEU A 149 -7.25 7.84 12.48
N GLY A 150 -8.22 6.97 12.76
CA GLY A 150 -9.08 7.10 13.92
C GLY A 150 -9.68 5.75 14.34
N ALA A 151 -10.27 5.70 15.52
CA ALA A 151 -10.90 4.49 16.05
C ALA A 151 -12.23 4.17 15.34
N ASP A 152 -12.88 5.16 14.75
CA ASP A 152 -14.24 5.03 14.24
C ASP A 152 -14.42 5.76 12.90
N VAL A 153 -15.22 5.16 12.01
CA VAL A 153 -15.61 5.78 10.74
C VAL A 153 -17.08 5.53 10.46
N ILE A 154 -17.79 6.56 10.05
CA ILE A 154 -19.15 6.46 9.49
C ILE A 154 -19.10 6.79 8.00
N VAL A 155 -19.80 5.98 7.22
CA VAL A 155 -19.85 6.04 5.75
C VAL A 155 -21.26 6.35 5.32
N PHE A 156 -21.42 7.39 4.51
CA PHE A 156 -22.64 7.74 3.80
C PHE A 156 -22.40 7.50 2.32
N SER A 157 -23.31 6.82 1.67
CA SER A 157 -23.21 6.60 0.23
C SER A 157 -24.55 6.73 -0.46
N ARG A 158 -24.57 7.46 -1.57
CA ARG A 158 -25.72 7.58 -2.47
C ARG A 158 -25.35 6.99 -3.81
N ALA A 159 -26.16 6.05 -4.31
CA ALA A 159 -25.93 5.38 -5.57
C ALA A 159 -27.20 5.30 -6.41
N TYR A 160 -27.00 5.32 -7.73
CA TYR A 160 -28.06 5.05 -8.69
C TYR A 160 -27.67 3.81 -9.52
N ARG A 161 -28.36 2.70 -9.30
CA ARG A 161 -28.08 1.42 -9.98
C ARG A 161 -29.38 0.79 -10.47
N ASN A 162 -29.37 0.29 -11.69
CA ASN A 162 -30.50 -0.45 -12.28
C ASN A 162 -31.86 0.29 -12.18
N GLY A 163 -31.86 1.61 -12.35
CA GLY A 163 -33.07 2.42 -12.24
C GLY A 163 -33.53 2.72 -10.81
N ARG A 164 -32.75 2.33 -9.80
CA ARG A 164 -33.05 2.52 -8.38
C ARG A 164 -32.04 3.46 -7.74
N ALA A 165 -32.54 4.48 -7.06
CA ALA A 165 -31.74 5.39 -6.25
C ALA A 165 -31.75 4.93 -4.79
N THR A 166 -30.57 4.79 -4.18
CA THR A 166 -30.41 4.32 -2.81
C THR A 166 -29.50 5.22 -1.99
N GLN A 167 -29.77 5.27 -0.70
CA GLN A 167 -28.87 5.86 0.31
C GLN A 167 -28.55 4.81 1.36
N SER A 168 -27.28 4.75 1.77
CA SER A 168 -26.80 3.80 2.76
C SER A 168 -25.92 4.50 3.79
N VAL A 169 -26.05 4.08 5.05
CA VAL A 169 -25.19 4.50 6.16
C VAL A 169 -24.60 3.25 6.79
N GLY A 170 -23.29 3.25 7.02
CA GLY A 170 -22.60 2.17 7.71
C GLY A 170 -21.62 2.71 8.75
N LEU A 171 -21.59 2.10 9.94
CA LEU A 171 -20.69 2.48 11.02
C LEU A 171 -19.69 1.35 11.30
N LEU A 172 -18.39 1.60 11.04
CA LEU A 172 -17.32 0.74 11.49
C LEU A 172 -16.64 1.42 12.69
N SER A 173 -16.92 0.91 13.89
CA SER A 173 -16.47 1.54 15.14
C SER A 173 -15.73 0.54 16.01
N TYR A 174 -14.42 0.73 16.16
CA TYR A 174 -13.60 -0.02 17.10
C TYR A 174 -13.96 0.32 18.56
N THR A 175 -14.39 1.58 18.82
CA THR A 175 -14.86 2.02 20.13
C THR A 175 -16.11 1.26 20.54
N PHE A 176 -17.10 1.15 19.65
CA PHE A 176 -18.33 0.36 19.87
C PHE A 176 -18.00 -1.10 20.17
N LEU A 177 -17.23 -1.74 19.27
CA LEU A 177 -16.90 -3.17 19.39
C LEU A 177 -16.16 -3.48 20.71
N ARG A 178 -15.25 -2.61 21.13
CA ARG A 178 -14.51 -2.80 22.38
C ARG A 178 -15.35 -2.58 23.63
N ARG A 179 -16.15 -1.50 23.66
CA ARG A 179 -16.92 -1.14 24.84
C ARG A 179 -18.09 -2.09 25.08
N THR A 180 -18.65 -2.67 24.02
CA THR A 180 -19.74 -3.66 24.10
C THR A 180 -19.24 -5.10 24.22
N GLY A 181 -17.91 -5.34 24.22
CA GLY A 181 -17.32 -6.65 24.39
C GLY A 181 -17.63 -7.61 23.23
N GLN A 182 -17.67 -7.11 21.98
CA GLN A 182 -17.94 -7.95 20.81
C GLN A 182 -16.74 -8.86 20.51
N ASP A 183 -17.03 -10.13 20.22
CA ASP A 183 -16.05 -11.11 19.79
C ASP A 183 -15.86 -11.13 18.26
N ASP A 184 -16.78 -10.52 17.52
CA ASP A 184 -16.76 -10.39 16.07
C ASP A 184 -16.83 -8.94 15.62
N VAL A 185 -16.31 -8.66 14.43
CA VAL A 185 -16.49 -7.38 13.76
C VAL A 185 -17.94 -7.28 13.29
N ILE A 186 -18.73 -6.46 13.98
CA ILE A 186 -20.11 -6.13 13.65
C ILE A 186 -20.14 -4.72 13.09
N VAL A 187 -20.89 -4.51 12.00
CA VAL A 187 -21.03 -3.23 11.32
C VAL A 187 -22.50 -2.87 11.23
N PRO A 188 -23.03 -2.00 12.09
CA PRO A 188 -24.38 -1.48 11.97
C PRO A 188 -24.57 -0.74 10.65
N MET A 189 -25.63 -1.09 9.90
CA MET A 189 -25.93 -0.48 8.59
C MET A 189 -27.43 -0.27 8.43
N ILE A 190 -27.79 0.84 7.81
CA ILE A 190 -29.17 1.17 7.41
C ILE A 190 -29.17 1.62 5.95
N ASP A 191 -30.22 1.24 5.23
CA ASP A 191 -30.36 1.53 3.82
C ASP A 191 -31.76 2.09 3.54
N PHE A 192 -31.83 2.96 2.53
CA PHE A 192 -33.05 3.62 2.10
C PHE A 192 -33.19 3.56 0.58
N ASP A 193 -34.41 3.34 0.12
CA ASP A 193 -34.80 3.57 -1.25
C ASP A 193 -35.30 5.02 -1.36
N ILE A 194 -34.64 5.79 -2.21
CA ILE A 194 -34.98 7.20 -2.47
C ILE A 194 -35.51 7.41 -3.90
N SER A 195 -35.91 6.35 -4.56
CA SER A 195 -36.51 6.43 -5.91
C SER A 195 -37.87 7.13 -5.90
N LYS A 196 -38.52 7.22 -4.74
CA LYS A 196 -39.79 7.93 -4.49
C LYS A 196 -39.53 9.27 -3.78
N HIS A 197 -40.60 10.01 -3.50
CA HIS A 197 -40.52 11.33 -2.85
C HIS A 197 -39.95 11.30 -1.43
N TRP A 198 -40.10 10.16 -0.74
CA TRP A 198 -39.65 9.99 0.65
C TRP A 198 -38.65 8.81 0.74
N PRO A 199 -37.61 8.91 1.57
CA PRO A 199 -36.71 7.79 1.84
C PRO A 199 -37.48 6.64 2.52
N GLU A 200 -37.59 5.50 1.85
CA GLU A 200 -38.23 4.30 2.41
C GLU A 200 -37.13 3.35 2.94
N PRO A 201 -37.18 2.89 4.23
CA PRO A 201 -36.24 1.93 4.74
C PRO A 201 -36.21 0.62 3.93
N ILE A 202 -35.00 0.14 3.60
CA ILE A 202 -34.81 -1.18 2.99
C ILE A 202 -34.53 -2.17 4.11
N LEU A 203 -35.41 -3.15 4.27
CA LEU A 203 -35.32 -4.15 5.33
C LEU A 203 -34.68 -5.44 4.78
N TYR A 204 -33.55 -5.87 5.36
CA TYR A 204 -32.92 -7.17 5.08
C TYR A 204 -33.29 -8.25 6.09
N GLY A 205 -33.86 -7.86 7.22
CA GLY A 205 -34.40 -8.69 8.28
C GLY A 205 -35.74 -8.17 8.77
N THR A 206 -35.88 -8.02 10.06
CA THR A 206 -37.08 -7.46 10.72
C THR A 206 -36.98 -5.93 10.84
N GLN A 207 -38.10 -5.27 11.11
CA GLN A 207 -38.16 -3.85 11.46
C GLN A 207 -37.37 -3.58 12.76
N ASP A 208 -37.34 -4.52 13.68
CA ASP A 208 -36.59 -4.43 14.94
C ASP A 208 -35.08 -4.46 14.70
N ASP A 209 -34.61 -5.30 13.77
CA ASP A 209 -33.20 -5.34 13.37
C ASP A 209 -32.78 -3.98 12.78
N TRP A 210 -33.60 -3.40 11.90
CA TRP A 210 -33.32 -2.10 11.30
C TRP A 210 -33.28 -0.99 12.38
N SER A 211 -34.26 -0.99 13.29
CA SER A 211 -34.35 -0.01 14.38
C SER A 211 -33.14 -0.15 15.34
N THR A 212 -32.69 -1.36 15.59
CA THR A 212 -31.50 -1.65 16.41
C THR A 212 -30.24 -1.10 15.74
N ASN A 213 -30.07 -1.31 14.42
CA ASN A 213 -28.96 -0.73 13.68
C ASN A 213 -28.97 0.80 13.73
N LEU A 214 -30.11 1.43 13.47
CA LEU A 214 -30.25 2.89 13.57
C LEU A 214 -29.89 3.40 14.98
N LYS A 215 -30.45 2.78 16.02
CA LYS A 215 -30.15 3.16 17.40
C LYS A 215 -28.65 3.05 17.70
N THR A 216 -28.01 1.96 17.26
CA THR A 216 -26.57 1.76 17.46
C THR A 216 -25.74 2.81 16.71
N ILE A 217 -26.12 3.14 15.46
CA ILE A 217 -25.47 4.20 14.70
C ILE A 217 -25.59 5.54 15.44
N LEU A 218 -26.79 5.91 15.90
CA LEU A 218 -27.01 7.16 16.63
C LEU A 218 -26.27 7.18 17.97
N GLU A 219 -26.17 6.07 18.67
CA GLU A 219 -25.48 6.00 19.96
C GLU A 219 -23.96 6.15 19.83
N TRP A 220 -23.35 5.58 18.77
CA TRP A 220 -21.91 5.45 18.64
C TRP A 220 -21.29 6.34 17.55
N SER A 221 -22.07 7.18 16.88
CA SER A 221 -21.60 8.15 15.90
C SER A 221 -21.67 9.59 16.43
N PRO A 222 -21.10 10.58 15.73
CA PRO A 222 -21.22 12.01 16.11
C PRO A 222 -22.61 12.61 15.94
N PHE A 223 -23.61 11.82 15.56
CA PHE A 223 -24.98 12.29 15.23
C PHE A 223 -26.01 11.80 16.25
N ASP A 224 -26.91 12.71 16.65
CA ASP A 224 -27.87 12.44 17.71
C ASP A 224 -29.28 12.08 17.21
N SER A 225 -29.56 12.34 15.93
CA SER A 225 -30.87 12.11 15.34
C SER A 225 -30.79 11.55 13.92
N GLN A 226 -31.88 10.95 13.48
CA GLN A 226 -32.03 10.50 12.09
C GLN A 226 -31.97 11.68 11.12
N ASP A 227 -32.51 12.84 11.48
CA ASP A 227 -32.45 14.03 10.65
C ASP A 227 -31.00 14.52 10.47
N ASP A 228 -30.16 14.46 11.53
CA ASP A 228 -28.75 14.76 11.41
C ASP A 228 -28.02 13.81 10.47
N LEU A 229 -28.40 12.52 10.43
CA LEU A 229 -27.85 11.56 9.47
C LEU A 229 -28.29 11.90 8.04
N PHE A 230 -29.57 12.25 7.83
CA PHE A 230 -30.07 12.62 6.50
C PHE A 230 -29.44 13.91 5.99
N GLN A 231 -29.17 14.87 6.84
CA GLN A 231 -28.49 16.11 6.48
C GLN A 231 -27.09 15.84 5.89
N GLN A 232 -26.45 14.74 6.28
CA GLN A 232 -25.13 14.39 5.73
C GLN A 232 -25.16 14.04 4.24
N PHE A 233 -26.31 13.70 3.68
CA PHE A 233 -26.46 13.42 2.26
C PHE A 233 -26.64 14.68 1.40
N GLU A 234 -26.87 15.84 1.99
CA GLU A 234 -27.03 17.11 1.24
C GLU A 234 -25.76 17.48 0.47
N ASP A 235 -24.58 17.21 1.05
CA ASP A 235 -23.28 17.46 0.40
C ASP A 235 -22.93 16.40 -0.66
N ILE A 236 -23.62 15.27 -0.68
CA ILE A 236 -23.48 14.22 -1.68
C ILE A 236 -24.47 14.51 -2.81
N GLY A 237 -24.00 14.81 -4.00
CA GLY A 237 -24.83 15.08 -5.16
C GLY A 237 -25.83 13.96 -5.49
N SER A 238 -26.06 13.69 -6.77
CA SER A 238 -26.90 12.56 -7.22
C SER A 238 -26.34 11.20 -6.86
N HIS A 239 -25.03 11.08 -6.71
CA HIS A 239 -24.27 9.90 -6.30
C HIS A 239 -22.96 10.35 -5.67
N GLY A 240 -22.31 9.47 -4.93
CA GLY A 240 -21.04 9.73 -4.27
C GLY A 240 -20.91 9.05 -2.92
N THR A 241 -19.77 9.27 -2.29
CA THR A 241 -19.45 8.72 -0.97
C THR A 241 -18.90 9.80 -0.04
N LYS A 242 -19.35 9.80 1.22
CA LYS A 242 -18.88 10.67 2.29
C LYS A 242 -18.41 9.81 3.46
N LEU A 243 -17.17 10.01 3.87
CA LEU A 243 -16.55 9.36 5.01
C LEU A 243 -16.29 10.39 6.09
N ILE A 244 -16.63 10.06 7.32
CA ILE A 244 -16.27 10.86 8.50
C ILE A 244 -15.50 9.94 9.45
N ILE A 245 -14.20 10.19 9.60
CA ILE A 245 -13.32 9.46 10.50
C ILE A 245 -13.21 10.30 11.77
N PHE A 246 -13.67 9.75 12.87
CA PHE A 246 -13.74 10.43 14.18
C PHE A 246 -13.03 9.61 15.25
N ASN A 247 -12.92 10.14 16.46
CA ASN A 247 -12.05 9.58 17.49
C ASN A 247 -10.63 9.37 16.95
N LEU A 248 -10.07 10.45 16.36
CA LEU A 248 -8.74 10.46 15.76
C LEU A 248 -7.69 10.10 16.80
N TRP A 249 -6.64 9.38 16.36
CA TRP A 249 -5.60 8.95 17.27
C TRP A 249 -4.78 10.12 17.81
N LEU A 250 -4.48 10.01 19.11
CA LEU A 250 -3.56 10.90 19.83
C LEU A 250 -2.17 10.24 19.86
N ASN A 251 -1.14 11.06 19.87
CA ASN A 251 0.22 10.62 20.16
C ASN A 251 0.40 10.37 21.68
N ASP A 252 1.60 9.95 22.10
CA ASP A 252 1.92 9.67 23.50
C ASP A 252 1.80 10.91 24.42
N GLU A 253 1.80 12.11 23.84
CA GLU A 253 1.61 13.39 24.54
C GLU A 253 0.13 13.79 24.68
N GLY A 254 -0.80 12.98 24.17
CA GLY A 254 -2.23 13.26 24.17
C GLY A 254 -2.67 14.31 23.14
N VAL A 255 -1.86 14.53 22.10
CA VAL A 255 -2.15 15.47 21.01
C VAL A 255 -2.47 14.71 19.72
N TYR A 256 -3.39 15.22 18.91
CA TYR A 256 -3.72 14.61 17.62
C TYR A 256 -2.50 14.55 16.72
N GLU A 257 -2.27 13.39 16.06
CA GLU A 257 -1.21 13.22 15.06
C GLU A 257 -1.40 14.21 13.88
N LEU A 258 -2.66 14.39 13.44
CA LEU A 258 -3.02 15.35 12.40
C LEU A 258 -3.22 16.74 13.00
N ASN A 259 -2.51 17.72 12.47
CA ASN A 259 -2.63 19.13 12.83
C ASN A 259 -3.47 19.89 11.80
N PHE A 260 -4.61 20.39 12.24
CA PHE A 260 -5.56 21.15 11.42
C PHE A 260 -5.52 22.65 11.67
N ASP A 261 -4.75 23.11 12.66
CA ASP A 261 -4.82 24.48 13.20
C ASP A 261 -3.65 25.37 12.75
N GLU A 262 -2.51 24.76 12.38
CA GLU A 262 -1.31 25.48 11.98
C GLU A 262 -1.46 26.16 10.62
N ASP A 263 -2.25 25.57 9.72
CA ASP A 263 -2.46 26.04 8.36
C ASP A 263 -3.92 25.86 7.96
N GLU A 264 -4.56 26.95 7.53
CA GLU A 264 -5.98 26.92 7.15
C GLU A 264 -6.23 26.17 5.84
N GLU A 265 -5.22 26.07 4.99
CA GLU A 265 -5.32 25.43 3.67
C GLU A 265 -4.70 24.03 3.62
N ASP A 266 -4.07 23.55 4.72
CA ASP A 266 -3.36 22.29 4.76
C ASP A 266 -3.74 21.43 5.99
N ILE A 267 -3.32 20.18 5.97
CA ILE A 267 -3.29 19.28 7.13
C ILE A 267 -1.85 18.84 7.30
N LYS A 268 -1.29 19.11 8.47
CA LYS A 268 0.12 18.80 8.78
C LYS A 268 0.25 17.68 9.80
N LEU A 269 1.44 17.12 9.92
CA LEU A 269 1.80 16.22 11.03
C LEU A 269 2.49 17.03 12.14
N ARG A 270 2.12 16.79 13.40
CA ARG A 270 2.58 17.61 14.54
C ARG A 270 4.05 17.41 14.92
N ASP A 271 4.64 16.25 14.64
CA ASP A 271 5.98 15.89 15.14
C ASP A 271 7.14 16.75 14.63
N GLU A 272 6.94 17.59 13.60
CA GLU A 272 8.02 18.39 13.03
C GLU A 272 7.97 19.88 13.33
N ALA A 273 6.84 20.43 13.74
CA ALA A 273 6.75 21.84 14.09
C ALA A 273 7.71 22.24 15.25
N ALA A 274 7.99 21.31 16.14
CA ALA A 274 8.88 21.51 17.29
C ALA A 274 10.38 21.59 16.90
N ARG A 275 10.78 21.06 15.75
CA ARG A 275 12.19 21.01 15.31
C ARG A 275 12.63 22.26 14.52
N LEU A 276 11.68 23.07 14.06
CA LEU A 276 11.92 24.21 13.14
C LEU A 276 12.57 25.46 13.79
N SER A 277 12.65 25.54 15.11
CA SER A 277 12.94 26.82 15.78
C SER A 277 14.40 27.30 15.78
N LYS A 278 15.39 26.53 15.26
CA LYS A 278 16.83 26.93 15.29
C LYS A 278 17.65 26.46 14.08
N LEU A 279 17.16 26.58 12.87
CA LEU A 279 17.86 26.07 11.70
C LEU A 279 18.73 27.12 11.00
N SER A 280 19.88 26.67 10.45
CA SER A 280 20.65 27.49 9.51
C SER A 280 19.84 27.80 8.25
N LYS A 281 20.14 28.91 7.54
CA LYS A 281 19.45 29.28 6.30
C LYS A 281 19.38 28.13 5.29
N ARG A 282 20.48 27.39 5.10
CA ARG A 282 20.53 26.22 4.20
C ARG A 282 19.61 25.10 4.65
N ALA A 283 19.51 24.85 5.95
CA ALA A 283 18.61 23.83 6.48
C ALA A 283 17.15 24.26 6.31
N ALA A 284 16.83 25.53 6.47
CA ALA A 284 15.50 26.10 6.20
C ALA A 284 15.12 25.96 4.71
N ASP A 285 16.05 26.29 3.79
CA ASP A 285 15.84 26.13 2.35
C ASP A 285 15.62 24.65 1.98
N THR A 286 16.35 23.73 2.61
CA THR A 286 16.17 22.29 2.39
C THR A 286 14.81 21.81 2.89
N GLN A 287 14.34 22.30 4.03
CA GLN A 287 13.02 21.97 4.58
C GLN A 287 11.88 22.59 3.77
N ALA A 288 12.08 23.76 3.18
CA ALA A 288 11.12 24.40 2.29
C ALA A 288 10.96 23.65 0.96
N HIS A 289 11.94 22.81 0.57
CA HIS A 289 11.86 22.04 -0.66
C HIS A 289 10.82 20.92 -0.57
N ILE A 290 10.17 20.61 -1.70
CA ILE A 290 9.08 19.63 -1.80
C ILE A 290 9.47 18.24 -1.24
N SER A 291 10.74 17.81 -1.39
CA SER A 291 11.24 16.53 -0.87
C SER A 291 11.14 16.37 0.64
N HIS A 292 11.11 17.45 1.38
CA HIS A 292 10.91 17.48 2.82
C HIS A 292 9.46 17.80 3.17
N ARG A 293 8.88 18.80 2.49
CA ARG A 293 7.50 19.21 2.75
C ARG A 293 6.50 18.07 2.60
N LEU A 294 6.67 17.19 1.62
CA LEU A 294 5.76 16.04 1.39
C LEU A 294 5.65 15.09 2.61
N LEU A 295 6.63 15.12 3.53
CA LEU A 295 6.60 14.28 4.72
C LEU A 295 5.69 14.84 5.81
N HIS A 296 5.40 16.15 5.81
CA HIS A 296 4.72 16.86 6.89
C HIS A 296 3.50 17.63 6.46
N SER A 297 3.35 17.92 5.16
CA SER A 297 2.27 18.67 4.53
C SER A 297 1.48 17.74 3.62
N LEU A 298 0.20 17.53 3.93
CA LEU A 298 -0.67 16.71 3.09
C LEU A 298 -0.85 17.35 1.71
N ARG A 299 -0.91 18.69 1.63
CA ARG A 299 -1.00 19.40 0.36
C ARG A 299 0.22 19.12 -0.51
N ALA A 300 1.42 19.20 0.06
CA ALA A 300 2.65 18.89 -0.66
C ALA A 300 2.70 17.42 -1.10
N TYR A 301 2.29 16.50 -0.25
CA TYR A 301 2.24 15.08 -0.60
C TYR A 301 1.22 14.79 -1.71
N ALA A 302 -0.01 15.29 -1.55
CA ALA A 302 -1.07 15.11 -2.54
C ALA A 302 -0.72 15.74 -3.90
N SER A 303 0.05 16.85 -3.91
CA SER A 303 0.50 17.49 -5.15
C SER A 303 1.41 16.61 -6.00
N MET A 304 2.19 15.72 -5.38
CA MET A 304 3.10 14.78 -6.07
C MET A 304 2.55 13.36 -6.18
N LEU A 305 1.38 13.09 -5.60
CA LEU A 305 0.85 11.74 -5.43
C LEU A 305 0.62 11.00 -6.74
N TYR A 306 0.28 11.73 -7.79
CA TYR A 306 0.00 11.18 -9.12
C TYR A 306 0.94 11.78 -10.17
N LEU A 307 1.53 10.92 -11.01
CA LEU A 307 2.50 11.33 -12.03
C LEU A 307 1.86 12.20 -13.11
N ARG A 308 0.68 11.78 -13.59
CA ARG A 308 -0.07 12.46 -14.66
C ARG A 308 -1.29 13.18 -14.09
N LYS A 309 -1.49 14.40 -14.52
CA LYS A 309 -2.66 15.20 -14.14
C LYS A 309 -3.94 14.58 -14.69
N PHE A 310 -4.96 14.50 -13.86
CA PHE A 310 -6.30 14.11 -14.28
C PHE A 310 -6.96 15.27 -15.06
N LYS A 311 -7.61 14.97 -16.17
CA LYS A 311 -8.23 16.01 -17.01
C LYS A 311 -9.46 16.65 -16.37
N ASN A 312 -10.31 15.85 -15.72
CA ASN A 312 -11.62 16.26 -15.21
C ASN A 312 -11.78 15.84 -13.74
N PHE A 313 -10.70 15.79 -12.97
CA PHE A 313 -10.76 15.41 -11.57
C PHE A 313 -9.86 16.34 -10.76
N THR A 314 -10.38 16.83 -9.63
CA THR A 314 -9.68 17.77 -8.76
C THR A 314 -9.67 17.28 -7.31
N ILE A 315 -8.51 17.30 -6.69
CA ILE A 315 -8.37 17.08 -5.24
C ILE A 315 -8.52 18.43 -4.54
N PHE A 316 -9.48 18.54 -3.65
CA PHE A 316 -9.63 19.71 -2.77
C PHE A 316 -9.17 19.36 -1.36
N LEU A 317 -8.33 20.19 -0.78
CA LEU A 317 -7.90 20.09 0.59
C LEU A 317 -8.24 21.39 1.31
N ARG A 318 -8.98 21.30 2.41
CA ARG A 318 -9.41 22.48 3.20
C ARG A 318 -10.06 23.56 2.33
N GLY A 319 -10.96 23.13 1.43
CA GLY A 319 -11.69 24.00 0.52
C GLY A 319 -10.90 24.56 -0.66
N LYS A 320 -9.59 24.34 -0.75
CA LYS A 320 -8.73 24.81 -1.84
C LYS A 320 -8.27 23.67 -2.74
N PRO A 321 -8.22 23.85 -4.07
CA PRO A 321 -7.68 22.83 -4.97
C PRO A 321 -6.20 22.57 -4.66
N VAL A 322 -5.79 21.32 -4.82
CA VAL A 322 -4.38 20.92 -4.75
C VAL A 322 -3.78 21.04 -6.15
N GLU A 323 -2.85 21.97 -6.30
CA GLU A 323 -2.10 22.14 -7.54
C GLU A 323 -1.11 20.98 -7.69
N GLN A 324 -1.14 20.30 -8.84
CA GLN A 324 -0.20 19.22 -9.09
C GLN A 324 1.21 19.76 -9.34
N PHE A 325 2.18 19.24 -8.61
CA PHE A 325 3.59 19.54 -8.77
C PHE A 325 4.25 18.49 -9.69
N SER A 326 4.77 18.95 -10.83
CA SER A 326 5.52 18.11 -11.74
C SER A 326 7.01 18.14 -11.42
N MET A 327 7.53 17.09 -10.81
CA MET A 327 8.97 16.99 -10.53
C MET A 327 9.81 17.03 -11.81
N VAL A 328 9.28 16.48 -12.91
CA VAL A 328 9.97 16.50 -14.21
C VAL A 328 10.17 17.94 -14.69
N ASP A 329 9.18 18.81 -14.51
CA ASP A 329 9.27 20.21 -14.98
C ASP A 329 10.20 21.04 -14.10
N ASP A 330 10.46 20.58 -12.89
CA ASP A 330 11.36 21.23 -11.94
C ASP A 330 12.84 20.81 -12.09
N LEU A 331 13.17 19.98 -13.08
CA LEU A 331 14.54 19.54 -13.34
C LEU A 331 15.23 20.43 -14.39
N LYS A 332 16.55 20.67 -14.19
CA LYS A 332 17.50 21.21 -15.18
C LYS A 332 18.23 20.08 -15.89
N HIS A 333 18.69 20.34 -17.12
CA HIS A 333 19.53 19.42 -17.90
C HIS A 333 18.95 18.02 -18.00
N LYS A 334 17.66 17.94 -18.36
CA LYS A 334 16.91 16.69 -18.42
C LYS A 334 17.50 15.72 -19.44
N GLU A 335 17.57 14.45 -19.05
CA GLU A 335 17.93 13.34 -19.92
C GLU A 335 16.94 12.19 -19.69
N VAL A 336 16.49 11.57 -20.77
CA VAL A 336 15.59 10.42 -20.69
C VAL A 336 16.38 9.15 -20.98
N VAL A 337 16.32 8.20 -20.06
CA VAL A 337 16.98 6.89 -20.16
C VAL A 337 15.92 5.80 -20.16
N ILE A 338 15.95 4.97 -21.21
CA ILE A 338 15.02 3.84 -21.34
C ILE A 338 15.64 2.59 -20.72
N TYR A 339 14.92 1.96 -19.82
CA TYR A 339 15.27 0.67 -19.23
C TYR A 339 14.26 -0.40 -19.63
N ARG A 340 14.76 -1.53 -20.13
CA ARG A 340 13.97 -2.71 -20.50
C ARG A 340 14.34 -3.87 -19.58
N PRO A 341 13.61 -4.04 -18.46
CA PRO A 341 13.87 -5.16 -17.55
C PRO A 341 13.48 -6.48 -18.21
N GLN A 342 14.31 -7.49 -18.04
CA GLN A 342 13.94 -8.85 -18.42
C GLN A 342 13.06 -9.45 -17.31
N VAL A 343 11.78 -9.54 -17.57
CA VAL A 343 10.77 -10.08 -16.67
C VAL A 343 10.08 -11.23 -17.38
N SER A 344 10.14 -12.43 -16.80
CA SER A 344 9.59 -13.65 -17.41
C SER A 344 8.07 -13.59 -17.65
N SER A 345 7.36 -12.79 -16.86
CA SER A 345 5.89 -12.64 -16.91
C SER A 345 5.40 -11.56 -17.86
N VAL A 346 6.26 -10.62 -18.28
CA VAL A 346 5.88 -9.46 -19.11
C VAL A 346 6.83 -9.36 -20.29
N LYS A 347 6.36 -9.65 -21.49
CA LYS A 347 7.18 -9.73 -22.70
C LYS A 347 7.84 -8.41 -23.14
N GLU A 348 7.30 -7.25 -22.73
CA GLU A 348 7.78 -5.91 -23.13
C GLU A 348 7.65 -4.88 -22.00
N ALA A 349 8.29 -5.15 -20.86
CA ALA A 349 8.36 -4.13 -19.82
C ALA A 349 9.34 -3.02 -20.23
N VAL A 350 8.89 -1.78 -20.21
CA VAL A 350 9.71 -0.59 -20.48
C VAL A 350 9.53 0.40 -19.34
N ALA A 351 10.63 0.91 -18.78
CA ALA A 351 10.63 2.03 -17.86
C ALA A 351 11.38 3.20 -18.49
N GLU A 352 10.67 4.25 -18.75
CA GLU A 352 11.23 5.53 -19.16
C GLU A 352 11.57 6.32 -17.89
N THR A 353 12.85 6.67 -17.73
CA THR A 353 13.37 7.39 -16.55
C THR A 353 13.87 8.75 -16.99
N THR A 354 13.24 9.82 -16.53
CA THR A 354 13.73 11.17 -16.71
C THR A 354 14.65 11.52 -15.55
N LEU A 355 15.90 11.86 -15.86
CA LEU A 355 16.93 12.30 -14.91
C LEU A 355 17.22 13.79 -15.11
N GLY A 356 17.57 14.50 -14.04
CA GLY A 356 18.00 15.89 -14.09
C GLY A 356 18.53 16.38 -12.75
N PHE A 357 19.11 17.57 -12.73
CA PHE A 357 19.42 18.27 -11.50
C PHE A 357 18.20 19.07 -11.04
N ILE A 358 17.94 19.12 -9.72
CA ILE A 358 16.95 20.04 -9.18
C ILE A 358 17.37 21.50 -9.48
N LYS A 359 16.42 22.43 -9.55
CA LYS A 359 16.69 23.84 -9.89
C LYS A 359 17.67 24.49 -8.90
N GLU A 360 17.66 24.11 -7.65
CA GLU A 360 18.49 24.61 -6.56
C GLU A 360 19.88 23.96 -6.50
N ALA A 361 20.16 22.96 -7.32
CA ALA A 361 21.49 22.35 -7.39
C ALA A 361 22.52 23.38 -7.92
N PRO A 362 23.75 23.47 -7.36
CA PRO A 362 24.33 22.56 -6.35
C PRO A 362 24.05 22.98 -4.89
N ALA A 363 23.37 24.08 -4.63
CA ALA A 363 23.18 24.59 -3.27
C ALA A 363 22.43 23.60 -2.37
N LEU A 364 21.35 22.99 -2.90
CA LEU A 364 20.64 21.89 -2.24
C LEU A 364 21.08 20.56 -2.83
N GLY A 365 21.44 19.65 -1.95
CA GLY A 365 21.92 18.32 -2.31
C GLY A 365 20.86 17.25 -2.30
N ILE A 366 19.64 17.61 -2.61
CA ILE A 366 18.51 16.69 -2.65
C ILE A 366 18.70 15.75 -3.82
N THR A 367 18.64 14.46 -3.56
CA THR A 367 18.86 13.41 -4.54
C THR A 367 17.93 12.24 -4.30
N GLY A 368 17.61 11.49 -5.36
CA GLY A 368 16.80 10.28 -5.27
C GLY A 368 15.84 10.11 -6.43
N PHE A 369 15.13 9.00 -6.42
CA PHE A 369 14.18 8.65 -7.47
C PHE A 369 12.75 8.71 -6.95
N ASN A 370 11.86 9.36 -7.71
CA ASN A 370 10.42 9.30 -7.52
C ASN A 370 9.89 8.15 -8.39
N VAL A 371 9.52 7.04 -7.74
CA VAL A 371 9.09 5.83 -8.44
C VAL A 371 7.58 5.69 -8.30
N TYR A 372 6.92 5.66 -9.46
CA TYR A 372 5.47 5.54 -9.58
C TYR A 372 5.08 4.12 -10.04
N HIS A 373 3.88 3.69 -9.68
CA HIS A 373 3.23 2.49 -10.20
C HIS A 373 1.78 2.83 -10.56
N LYS A 374 1.36 2.56 -11.78
CA LYS A 374 0.01 2.88 -12.29
C LYS A 374 -0.40 4.32 -11.93
N ASN A 375 0.45 5.28 -12.27
CA ASN A 375 0.28 6.71 -11.99
C ASN A 375 0.49 7.13 -10.51
N ARG A 376 0.54 6.21 -9.54
CA ARG A 376 0.61 6.43 -8.09
C ARG A 376 2.07 6.46 -7.60
N LEU A 377 2.46 7.48 -6.85
CA LEU A 377 3.78 7.57 -6.21
C LEU A 377 3.91 6.51 -5.11
N ILE A 378 4.89 5.63 -5.25
CA ILE A 378 5.18 4.57 -4.29
C ILE A 378 6.39 4.94 -3.43
N ARG A 379 7.51 5.35 -4.05
CA ARG A 379 8.71 5.77 -3.32
C ARG A 379 9.12 7.18 -3.72
N PRO A 380 8.90 8.18 -2.86
CA PRO A 380 9.39 9.52 -3.08
C PRO A 380 10.88 9.60 -2.75
N PHE A 381 11.65 10.29 -3.57
CA PHE A 381 13.07 10.60 -3.38
C PHE A 381 13.90 9.42 -2.87
N TRP A 382 13.65 8.23 -3.44
CA TRP A 382 14.35 7.02 -3.06
C TRP A 382 15.85 7.13 -3.34
N LYS A 383 16.65 7.13 -2.28
CA LYS A 383 18.12 7.15 -2.34
C LYS A 383 18.62 5.74 -2.69
N VAL A 384 19.19 5.58 -3.87
CA VAL A 384 19.80 4.31 -4.34
C VAL A 384 21.31 4.26 -4.14
N THR A 385 21.94 5.39 -3.74
CA THR A 385 23.36 5.48 -3.40
C THR A 385 23.54 5.62 -1.89
N ALA A 386 24.66 5.08 -1.37
CA ALA A 386 24.97 5.18 0.05
C ALA A 386 25.09 6.65 0.50
N GLU A 387 24.74 6.93 1.75
CA GLU A 387 24.87 8.26 2.35
C GLU A 387 26.35 8.66 2.43
N GLY A 388 26.63 9.94 2.19
CA GLY A 388 28.00 10.48 2.22
C GLY A 388 28.73 10.54 0.88
N HIS A 389 28.19 9.95 -0.18
CA HIS A 389 28.77 10.10 -1.51
C HIS A 389 28.44 11.47 -2.13
N SER A 390 29.48 12.26 -2.44
CA SER A 390 29.34 13.52 -3.19
C SER A 390 28.93 13.31 -4.66
N LYS A 391 29.20 12.13 -5.22
CA LYS A 391 28.83 11.79 -6.59
C LYS A 391 27.32 11.47 -6.66
N GLY A 392 26.63 12.11 -7.58
CA GLY A 392 25.19 11.98 -7.74
C GLY A 392 24.36 13.02 -6.96
N TYR A 393 25.00 13.99 -6.34
CA TYR A 393 24.40 15.05 -5.54
C TYR A 393 23.53 15.97 -6.38
N GLY A 394 22.30 16.27 -5.94
CA GLY A 394 21.37 17.13 -6.68
C GLY A 394 20.67 16.47 -7.86
N ILE A 395 20.90 15.18 -8.11
CA ILE A 395 20.23 14.44 -9.19
C ILE A 395 18.93 13.84 -8.68
N VAL A 396 17.85 14.15 -9.38
CA VAL A 396 16.56 13.51 -9.16
C VAL A 396 16.11 12.80 -10.43
N GLY A 397 15.57 11.59 -10.23
CA GLY A 397 14.97 10.79 -11.30
C GLY A 397 13.47 10.62 -11.09
N VAL A 398 12.72 10.50 -12.19
CA VAL A 398 11.29 10.20 -12.19
C VAL A 398 11.04 9.06 -13.14
N LEU A 399 10.36 8.00 -12.68
CA LEU A 399 10.02 6.85 -13.51
C LEU A 399 8.72 6.18 -13.05
N GLU A 400 8.10 5.44 -13.97
CA GLU A 400 6.96 4.56 -13.68
C GLU A 400 7.39 3.11 -13.85
N ALA A 401 7.24 2.29 -12.80
CA ALA A 401 7.71 0.90 -12.73
C ALA A 401 6.53 -0.07 -12.57
N ASN A 402 5.67 -0.18 -13.58
CA ASN A 402 4.46 -1.02 -13.57
C ASN A 402 4.74 -2.53 -13.61
N PHE A 403 5.99 -2.93 -13.75
CA PHE A 403 6.46 -4.32 -13.78
C PHE A 403 6.89 -4.86 -12.41
N ILE A 404 6.76 -4.06 -11.35
CA ILE A 404 7.04 -4.45 -9.96
C ILE A 404 5.79 -4.15 -9.14
N GLU A 405 5.32 -5.14 -8.39
CA GLU A 405 4.15 -4.94 -7.54
C GLU A 405 4.50 -4.11 -6.30
N PRO A 406 3.65 -3.14 -5.95
CA PRO A 406 3.82 -2.38 -4.71
C PRO A 406 3.47 -3.25 -3.49
N ALA A 407 4.06 -2.94 -2.34
CA ALA A 407 3.64 -3.48 -1.06
C ALA A 407 2.17 -3.10 -0.75
N HIS A 408 1.54 -3.82 0.15
CA HIS A 408 0.11 -3.66 0.47
C HIS A 408 -0.26 -2.22 0.87
N ASP A 409 0.63 -1.52 1.58
CA ASP A 409 0.47 -0.13 2.01
C ASP A 409 0.83 0.90 0.93
N LYS A 410 1.29 0.45 -0.25
CA LYS A 410 1.76 1.27 -1.37
C LYS A 410 2.81 2.33 -0.99
N GLN A 411 3.62 2.04 0.05
CA GLN A 411 4.72 2.92 0.53
C GLN A 411 6.08 2.35 0.18
N ASP A 412 6.14 1.14 -0.32
CA ASP A 412 7.32 0.46 -0.85
C ASP A 412 6.90 -0.53 -1.95
N PHE A 413 7.87 -1.17 -2.58
CA PHE A 413 7.67 -2.28 -3.49
C PHE A 413 7.95 -3.61 -2.81
N GLU A 414 7.30 -4.68 -3.28
CA GLU A 414 7.64 -6.03 -2.85
C GLU A 414 9.08 -6.37 -3.22
N ARG A 415 9.81 -6.96 -2.25
CA ARG A 415 11.19 -7.36 -2.46
C ARG A 415 11.27 -8.54 -3.41
N SER A 416 11.77 -8.29 -4.60
CA SER A 416 11.93 -9.29 -5.66
C SER A 416 13.28 -9.12 -6.36
N SER A 417 13.71 -10.13 -7.10
CA SER A 417 14.92 -10.03 -7.93
C SER A 417 14.80 -8.93 -9.00
N VAL A 418 13.58 -8.65 -9.46
CA VAL A 418 13.31 -7.55 -10.42
C VAL A 418 13.50 -6.20 -9.74
N PHE A 419 13.04 -6.06 -8.49
CA PHE A 419 13.24 -4.85 -7.69
C PHE A 419 14.73 -4.58 -7.46
N SER A 420 15.49 -5.59 -7.04
CA SER A 420 16.94 -5.44 -6.80
C SER A 420 17.70 -5.05 -8.09
N ARG A 421 17.33 -5.62 -9.24
CA ARG A 421 17.89 -5.21 -10.54
C ARG A 421 17.52 -3.78 -10.93
N LEU A 422 16.30 -3.34 -10.63
CA LEU A 422 15.91 -1.94 -10.83
C LEU A 422 16.79 -1.01 -9.98
N GLU A 423 16.95 -1.32 -8.70
CA GLU A 423 17.77 -0.51 -7.77
C GLU A 423 19.22 -0.35 -8.28
N LEU A 424 19.86 -1.46 -8.69
CA LEU A 424 21.20 -1.42 -9.28
C LEU A 424 21.23 -0.59 -10.58
N LYS A 425 20.21 -0.72 -11.43
CA LYS A 425 20.12 0.05 -12.67
C LYS A 425 19.95 1.55 -12.43
N LEU A 426 19.12 1.93 -11.46
CA LEU A 426 18.92 3.34 -11.07
C LEU A 426 20.22 3.93 -10.51
N LYS A 427 20.96 3.18 -9.69
CA LYS A 427 22.28 3.57 -9.20
C LYS A 427 23.25 3.82 -10.36
N GLN A 428 23.30 2.91 -11.32
CA GLN A 428 24.14 3.07 -12.52
C GLN A 428 23.73 4.32 -13.31
N MET A 429 22.43 4.50 -13.59
CA MET A 429 21.90 5.66 -14.33
C MET A 429 22.29 6.98 -13.66
N GLN A 430 22.13 7.07 -12.33
CA GLN A 430 22.52 8.25 -11.56
C GLN A 430 24.01 8.55 -11.68
N MET A 431 24.86 7.53 -11.57
CA MET A 431 26.32 7.70 -11.68
C MET A 431 26.76 8.08 -13.09
N ASP A 432 26.14 7.50 -14.12
CA ASP A 432 26.49 7.79 -15.51
C ASP A 432 26.00 9.19 -15.91
N TYR A 433 24.82 9.60 -15.43
CA TYR A 433 24.33 10.98 -15.60
C TYR A 433 25.29 11.96 -14.91
N TRP A 434 25.71 11.69 -13.66
CA TRP A 434 26.66 12.53 -12.92
C TRP A 434 27.97 12.70 -13.69
N LYS A 435 28.60 11.63 -14.16
CA LYS A 435 29.86 11.69 -14.91
C LYS A 435 29.77 12.58 -16.14
N ARG A 436 28.62 12.63 -16.81
CA ARG A 436 28.40 13.45 -18.02
C ARG A 436 28.07 14.90 -17.74
N HIS A 437 27.36 15.20 -16.66
CA HIS A 437 26.70 16.48 -16.47
C HIS A 437 27.14 17.26 -15.21
N CYS A 438 27.99 16.69 -14.33
CA CYS A 438 28.36 17.34 -13.07
C CYS A 438 29.01 18.74 -13.26
N HIS A 439 29.68 18.96 -14.38
CA HIS A 439 30.29 20.27 -14.72
C HIS A 439 29.23 21.37 -14.90
N LEU A 440 28.03 21.04 -15.32
CA LEU A 440 26.93 22.00 -15.51
C LEU A 440 26.41 22.61 -14.20
N VAL A 441 26.73 21.95 -13.07
CA VAL A 441 26.40 22.43 -11.72
C VAL A 441 27.64 22.76 -10.89
N GLY A 442 28.79 23.05 -11.56
CA GLY A 442 30.01 23.55 -10.93
C GLY A 442 30.90 22.51 -10.28
N HIS A 443 30.71 21.21 -10.55
CA HIS A 443 31.61 20.15 -10.08
C HIS A 443 32.64 19.80 -11.14
N GLN A 444 33.84 19.40 -10.71
CA GLN A 444 34.89 18.97 -11.63
C GLN A 444 34.57 17.59 -12.21
N MET A 445 34.77 17.45 -13.51
CA MET A 445 34.66 16.15 -14.17
C MET A 445 35.82 15.23 -13.77
N ASP A 446 35.56 13.92 -13.74
CA ASP A 446 36.59 12.92 -13.50
C ASP A 446 37.64 12.96 -14.63
N PRO A 447 38.96 13.10 -14.32
CA PRO A 447 40.00 13.18 -15.33
C PRO A 447 40.06 11.96 -16.27
N THR A 448 39.65 10.79 -15.78
CA THR A 448 39.61 9.57 -16.60
C THR A 448 38.48 9.62 -17.64
N TYR A 449 37.34 10.24 -17.31
CA TYR A 449 36.25 10.45 -18.22
C TYR A 449 36.58 11.52 -19.27
N MET A 450 37.26 12.60 -18.88
CA MET A 450 37.77 13.62 -19.81
C MET A 450 38.71 13.06 -20.84
N ARG A 451 39.63 12.16 -20.45
CA ARG A 451 40.54 11.47 -21.38
C ARG A 451 39.80 10.54 -22.37
N LYS A 452 38.70 9.94 -21.96
CA LYS A 452 37.86 9.13 -22.86
C LYS A 452 37.13 9.99 -23.88
N LEU A 453 36.60 11.14 -23.48
CA LEU A 453 35.96 12.10 -24.40
C LEU A 453 36.94 12.65 -25.43
N GLN A 454 38.15 13.00 -25.02
CA GLN A 454 39.19 13.46 -25.95
C GLN A 454 39.58 12.40 -26.98
N LYS A 455 39.67 11.12 -26.59
CA LYS A 455 39.98 10.03 -27.53
C LYS A 455 38.86 9.75 -28.53
N THR A 456 37.62 10.08 -28.22
CA THR A 456 36.46 9.93 -29.14
C THR A 456 36.31 11.13 -30.07
N SER A 457 36.88 12.30 -29.73
CA SER A 457 36.89 13.49 -30.60
C SER A 457 38.04 13.49 -31.61
N ASP A 458 39.07 12.63 -31.43
CA ASP A 458 40.22 12.54 -32.31
C ASP A 458 40.08 11.51 -33.45
N VAL A 459 38.86 11.05 -33.77
CA VAL A 459 38.59 10.27 -34.97
C VAL A 459 38.38 11.27 -36.13
N PRO A 460 39.28 11.32 -37.15
CA PRO A 460 39.12 12.24 -38.26
C PRO A 460 37.83 11.92 -39.02
N HIS A 461 36.99 12.93 -39.21
CA HIS A 461 35.96 12.92 -40.23
C HIS A 461 36.62 12.73 -41.58
N GLN A 462 36.54 11.54 -42.19
CA GLN A 462 36.71 11.39 -43.61
C GLN A 462 35.42 11.90 -44.27
N THR A 463 35.57 13.04 -44.88
CA THR A 463 34.63 13.56 -45.88
C THR A 463 34.62 12.61 -47.08
N GLU A 464 33.55 11.91 -47.29
CA GLU A 464 33.22 11.35 -48.59
C GLU A 464 32.12 12.22 -49.22
N ASP A 465 32.59 13.00 -50.20
CA ASP A 465 31.72 13.67 -51.16
C ASP A 465 31.14 12.66 -52.18
N GLU A 466 29.86 12.83 -52.41
CA GLU A 466 29.06 12.54 -53.61
C GLU A 466 29.52 11.47 -54.60
N GLN A 467 28.66 10.48 -54.87
CA GLN A 467 28.12 10.28 -56.25
C GLN A 467 26.89 9.38 -56.24
N PHE A 468 25.80 9.94 -56.80
CA PHE A 468 24.63 9.24 -57.32
C PHE A 468 25.03 8.25 -58.39
N ASP A 469 24.59 6.99 -58.39
CA ASP A 469 23.85 6.47 -59.54
C ASP A 469 23.08 5.16 -59.24
N ARG A 470 22.11 4.93 -60.11
CA ARG A 470 21.00 3.99 -60.10
C ARG A 470 21.40 2.52 -60.34
N SER A 471 20.57 1.65 -59.90
CA SER A 471 19.86 0.58 -60.60
C SER A 471 20.01 -0.87 -60.09
N PHE A 472 18.88 -1.40 -59.77
CA PHE A 472 18.26 -2.69 -60.16
C PHE A 472 18.88 -4.05 -59.71
N SER A 473 17.94 -4.84 -59.17
CA SER A 473 17.69 -6.30 -59.26
C SER A 473 18.35 -7.24 -58.23
N GLY A 474 17.47 -7.92 -57.48
CA GLY A 474 17.75 -9.18 -56.81
C GLY A 474 17.91 -10.35 -57.78
N PRO A 475 18.04 -11.59 -57.41
CA PRO A 475 17.18 -12.30 -56.46
C PRO A 475 17.89 -13.30 -55.49
N ALA A 476 17.14 -13.82 -54.55
CA ALA A 476 17.40 -15.06 -53.80
C ALA A 476 17.33 -16.32 -54.74
N PRO A 477 17.58 -17.58 -54.32
CA PRO A 477 17.45 -18.20 -53.03
C PRO A 477 18.45 -19.36 -52.71
N ASN A 478 18.46 -19.81 -51.45
CA ASN A 478 18.55 -21.19 -50.85
C ASN A 478 19.25 -22.33 -51.63
N PRO A 479 19.48 -23.53 -51.06
CA PRO A 479 19.58 -23.99 -49.67
C PRO A 479 20.68 -25.09 -49.45
N ASN A 480 20.67 -25.65 -48.22
CA ASN A 480 20.95 -27.08 -47.90
C ASN A 480 22.27 -27.53 -47.27
N LEU A 481 22.00 -28.35 -46.25
CA LEU A 481 22.67 -29.60 -45.85
C LEU A 481 23.96 -29.45 -44.99
N ASP A 482 24.27 -30.18 -43.96
CA ASP A 482 23.67 -31.38 -43.32
C ASP A 482 24.38 -31.63 -42.00
N LEU A 483 23.64 -32.22 -41.08
CA LEU A 483 23.92 -33.33 -40.18
C LEU A 483 25.38 -33.73 -39.80
N SER A 484 25.59 -33.86 -38.52
CA SER A 484 25.94 -35.11 -37.76
C SER A 484 26.55 -34.76 -36.42
N SER A 485 25.96 -35.10 -35.35
CA SER A 485 25.92 -36.34 -34.58
C SER A 485 27.20 -36.61 -33.71
N SER A 486 26.90 -36.92 -32.51
CA SER A 486 27.43 -37.94 -31.59
C SER A 486 28.15 -37.41 -30.35
N GLN A 487 27.54 -37.72 -29.26
CA GLN A 487 27.70 -38.78 -28.28
C GLN A 487 28.47 -38.37 -27.01
N MET A 488 27.73 -38.39 -25.92
CA MET A 488 27.85 -39.34 -24.79
C MET A 488 29.16 -39.33 -23.98
N GLY A 489 29.04 -39.09 -22.70
CA GLY A 489 30.03 -39.46 -21.68
C GLY A 489 29.47 -39.29 -20.27
N THR A 490 28.98 -40.40 -19.75
CA THR A 490 28.44 -40.62 -18.40
C THR A 490 29.53 -40.86 -17.35
N ARG A 491 29.12 -40.73 -16.07
CA ARG A 491 29.73 -41.29 -14.80
C ARG A 491 30.56 -40.28 -13.99
N SER A 492 30.51 -40.24 -12.64
CA SER A 492 29.94 -41.11 -11.60
C SER A 492 30.00 -40.43 -10.24
N ARG A 493 29.11 -40.82 -9.38
CA ARG A 493 29.07 -40.78 -7.92
C ARG A 493 30.42 -40.84 -7.18
N THR A 494 30.50 -40.12 -6.03
CA THR A 494 30.80 -40.58 -4.67
C THR A 494 30.80 -39.38 -3.74
N ALA A 495 30.11 -39.38 -2.70
CA ALA A 495 30.06 -39.99 -1.37
C ALA A 495 30.40 -38.95 -0.27
N TYR A 496 29.54 -38.95 0.70
CA TYR A 496 29.55 -38.23 1.98
C TYR A 496 30.87 -38.18 2.74
N SER A 497 31.13 -37.02 3.41
CA SER A 497 31.68 -37.04 4.76
C SER A 497 31.24 -35.79 5.54
N ASN A 498 30.64 -36.03 6.71
CA ASN A 498 30.33 -35.07 7.75
C ASN A 498 31.59 -34.60 8.45
N GLU A 499 31.80 -33.29 8.55
CA GLU A 499 32.54 -32.71 9.68
C GLU A 499 32.04 -31.28 9.93
N ALA A 500 31.70 -30.99 11.19
CA ALA A 500 31.29 -29.70 11.68
C ALA A 500 32.48 -28.77 11.90
N PRO A 501 32.41 -27.47 11.58
CA PRO A 501 33.48 -26.56 11.95
C PRO A 501 33.16 -25.82 13.25
N ILE A 502 34.18 -25.80 14.07
CA ILE A 502 34.36 -25.13 15.34
C ILE A 502 34.24 -23.61 15.18
N VAL A 503 33.41 -23.01 16.05
CA VAL A 503 33.26 -21.56 16.22
C VAL A 503 34.54 -20.96 16.81
N ARG A 504 35.18 -20.03 16.10
CA ARG A 504 36.15 -19.09 16.64
C ARG A 504 35.58 -17.66 16.62
N ALA A 505 35.67 -17.01 17.76
CA ALA A 505 35.28 -15.61 17.97
C ALA A 505 36.26 -14.63 17.27
N PRO A 506 35.79 -13.43 16.88
CA PRO A 506 36.64 -12.43 16.23
C PRO A 506 37.51 -11.64 17.25
N PRO A 507 38.72 -11.21 16.91
CA PRO A 507 39.55 -10.35 17.74
C PRO A 507 39.19 -8.87 17.59
N GLY A 508 39.45 -8.13 18.68
CA GLY A 508 39.06 -6.76 18.92
C GLY A 508 39.77 -5.70 18.05
N PHE A 509 39.20 -4.52 18.14
CA PHE A 509 39.66 -3.27 17.56
C PHE A 509 41.07 -2.88 18.04
N GLY A 510 41.93 -2.59 17.08
CA GLY A 510 43.20 -1.91 17.27
C GLY A 510 43.33 -0.75 16.31
N THR A 511 43.55 0.42 16.88
CA THR A 511 43.88 1.68 16.19
C THR A 511 45.30 1.60 15.57
N GLY A 512 45.45 2.10 14.33
CA GLY A 512 46.77 2.43 13.85
C GLY A 512 46.97 2.51 12.34
N THR A 513 47.23 3.74 11.89
CA THR A 513 48.14 4.18 10.82
C THR A 513 47.88 3.81 9.36
N ASN A 514 47.82 4.89 8.57
CA ASN A 514 47.86 4.97 7.12
C ASN A 514 48.93 4.07 6.48
N GLN A 515 48.50 3.21 5.57
CA GLN A 515 49.34 2.73 4.48
C GLN A 515 48.50 2.69 3.19
N GLU A 516 49.03 3.38 2.18
CA GLU A 516 48.55 3.34 0.80
C GLU A 516 48.54 1.89 0.30
N VAL A 517 47.38 1.37 -0.04
CA VAL A 517 47.23 0.09 -0.73
C VAL A 517 47.01 0.38 -2.20
N ALA A 518 47.97 -0.08 -3.00
CA ALA A 518 47.93 -0.06 -4.46
C ALA A 518 46.63 -0.74 -4.97
N CYS A 519 45.93 -0.05 -5.87
CA CYS A 519 44.83 -0.60 -6.64
C CYS A 519 45.29 -1.74 -7.54
N GLY A 520 45.06 -2.97 -7.13
CA GLY A 520 45.04 -4.12 -8.02
C GLY A 520 43.85 -4.03 -8.96
N ASP A 521 44.08 -4.23 -10.23
CA ASP A 521 43.09 -4.26 -11.32
C ASP A 521 42.24 -5.56 -11.21
N ASP A 522 41.20 -5.52 -10.38
CA ASP A 522 40.27 -6.64 -10.19
C ASP A 522 39.15 -6.51 -11.24
N SER A 523 39.45 -6.87 -12.49
CA SER A 523 38.49 -6.87 -13.62
C SER A 523 37.62 -8.13 -13.62
N ARG A 524 36.89 -8.38 -12.52
CA ARG A 524 35.82 -9.39 -12.52
C ARG A 524 34.64 -8.91 -13.38
N PRO A 525 34.00 -9.79 -14.16
CA PRO A 525 32.83 -9.44 -14.93
C PRO A 525 31.73 -8.88 -14.01
N ILE A 526 31.09 -7.80 -14.41
CA ILE A 526 30.02 -7.12 -13.64
C ILE A 526 28.90 -8.12 -13.28
N ASP A 527 28.62 -9.08 -14.16
CA ASP A 527 27.62 -10.12 -13.93
C ASP A 527 27.97 -11.02 -12.75
N GLN A 528 29.26 -11.37 -12.57
CA GLN A 528 29.72 -12.18 -11.45
C GLN A 528 29.60 -11.43 -10.11
N ILE A 529 29.88 -10.12 -10.10
CA ILE A 529 29.70 -9.27 -8.91
C ILE A 529 28.21 -9.13 -8.58
N CYS A 530 27.36 -9.07 -9.58
CA CYS A 530 25.91 -9.04 -9.40
C CYS A 530 25.38 -10.35 -8.80
N ASP A 531 25.85 -11.49 -9.28
CA ASP A 531 25.47 -12.82 -8.77
C ASP A 531 25.94 -13.02 -7.32
N GLU A 532 27.17 -12.64 -6.99
CA GLU A 532 27.71 -12.66 -5.62
C GLU A 532 26.90 -11.76 -4.67
N ASN A 533 26.49 -10.56 -5.11
CA ASN A 533 25.66 -9.67 -4.31
C ASN A 533 24.24 -10.22 -4.10
N ILE A 534 23.66 -10.87 -5.11
CA ILE A 534 22.34 -11.55 -4.98
C ILE A 534 22.45 -12.71 -3.99
N GLU A 535 23.52 -13.50 -4.04
CA GLU A 535 23.73 -14.60 -3.10
C GLU A 535 23.92 -14.10 -1.66
N LEU A 536 24.68 -13.02 -1.47
CA LEU A 536 24.83 -12.35 -0.17
C LEU A 536 23.50 -11.83 0.35
N PHE A 537 22.69 -11.23 -0.51
CA PHE A 537 21.36 -10.73 -0.13
C PHE A 537 20.42 -11.87 0.31
N MET A 538 20.34 -12.96 -0.47
CA MET A 538 19.56 -14.15 -0.12
C MET A 538 20.03 -14.80 1.20
N ARG A 539 21.30 -14.68 1.51
CA ARG A 539 21.89 -15.13 2.77
C ARG A 539 21.49 -14.23 3.93
N CYS A 540 21.47 -12.92 3.74
CA CYS A 540 20.98 -11.95 4.73
C CYS A 540 19.49 -12.15 5.02
N GLU A 541 18.65 -12.37 4.00
CA GLU A 541 17.24 -12.66 4.18
C GLU A 541 16.99 -13.93 5.01
N ARG A 542 17.76 -14.99 4.74
CA ARG A 542 17.69 -16.22 5.56
C ARG A 542 18.08 -15.98 7.02
N TYR A 543 19.03 -15.08 7.28
CA TYR A 543 19.39 -14.73 8.66
C TYR A 543 18.28 -13.92 9.34
N VAL A 544 17.63 -12.99 8.65
CA VAL A 544 16.49 -12.23 9.18
C VAL A 544 15.29 -13.15 9.48
N GLN A 545 14.99 -14.09 8.60
CA GLN A 545 13.95 -15.10 8.86
C GLN A 545 14.29 -15.94 10.08
N ARG A 546 15.55 -16.39 10.19
CA ARG A 546 16.00 -17.16 11.34
C ARG A 546 15.98 -16.38 12.64
N GLU A 547 16.33 -15.09 12.60
CA GLU A 547 16.21 -14.18 13.75
C GLU A 547 14.76 -14.05 14.22
N ASN A 548 13.81 -13.90 13.30
CA ASN A 548 12.39 -13.84 13.63
C ASN A 548 11.87 -15.15 14.23
N GLU A 549 12.24 -16.31 13.68
CA GLU A 549 11.91 -17.63 14.25
C GLU A 549 12.45 -17.77 15.68
N LEU A 550 13.69 -17.35 15.91
CA LEU A 550 14.29 -17.38 17.25
C LEU A 550 13.57 -16.43 18.22
N LYS A 551 13.16 -15.25 17.80
CA LYS A 551 12.36 -14.33 18.63
C LYS A 551 11.04 -14.97 19.07
N TYR A 552 10.31 -15.61 18.16
CA TYR A 552 9.08 -16.33 18.48
C TYR A 552 9.33 -17.48 19.48
N THR A 553 10.43 -18.23 19.29
CA THR A 553 10.76 -19.31 20.25
C THR A 553 11.13 -18.78 21.62
N VAL A 554 11.82 -17.66 21.72
CA VAL A 554 12.15 -17.00 23.00
C VAL A 554 10.87 -16.53 23.70
N GLU A 555 9.95 -15.87 22.98
CA GLU A 555 8.67 -15.44 23.56
C GLU A 555 7.82 -16.62 24.06
N ASP A 556 7.81 -17.74 23.33
CA ASP A 556 7.09 -18.94 23.77
C ASP A 556 7.71 -19.56 25.02
N LEU A 557 9.04 -19.66 25.07
CA LEU A 557 9.77 -20.14 26.25
C LEU A 557 9.56 -19.22 27.47
N GLU A 558 9.52 -17.91 27.30
CA GLU A 558 9.22 -16.97 28.36
C GLU A 558 7.83 -17.18 28.93
N LYS A 559 6.83 -17.42 28.09
CA LYS A 559 5.46 -17.77 28.50
C LYS A 559 5.42 -19.06 29.29
N GLN A 560 6.13 -20.10 28.85
CA GLN A 560 6.22 -21.40 29.55
C GLN A 560 6.90 -21.25 30.91
N VAL A 561 7.95 -20.44 31.01
CA VAL A 561 8.64 -20.14 32.27
C VAL A 561 7.71 -19.39 33.24
N ALA A 562 6.95 -18.40 32.73
CA ALA A 562 5.98 -17.67 33.56
C ALA A 562 4.87 -18.59 34.10
N GLU A 563 4.34 -19.49 33.26
CA GLU A 563 3.34 -20.47 33.69
C GLU A 563 3.88 -21.46 34.72
N THR A 564 5.10 -21.95 34.49
CA THR A 564 5.76 -22.86 35.43
C THR A 564 6.01 -22.18 36.79
N LYS A 565 6.46 -20.93 36.79
CA LYS A 565 6.61 -20.13 38.03
C LYS A 565 5.29 -19.97 38.79
N ARG A 566 4.17 -19.73 38.06
CA ARG A 566 2.83 -19.65 38.66
C ARG A 566 2.41 -20.96 39.31
N LYS A 567 2.61 -22.09 38.63
CA LYS A 567 2.32 -23.43 39.16
C LYS A 567 3.17 -23.74 40.43
N CYS A 568 4.46 -23.36 40.39
CA CYS A 568 5.33 -23.52 41.57
C CYS A 568 4.84 -22.69 42.76
N ALA A 569 4.40 -21.43 42.54
CA ALA A 569 3.87 -20.58 43.61
C ALA A 569 2.57 -21.15 44.20
N GLU A 570 1.67 -21.66 43.36
CA GLU A 570 0.42 -22.32 43.76
C GLU A 570 0.68 -23.58 44.62
N LEU A 571 1.60 -24.43 44.18
CA LEU A 571 1.99 -25.63 44.89
C LEU A 571 2.65 -25.29 46.24
N SER A 572 3.48 -24.26 46.29
CA SER A 572 4.11 -23.77 47.53
C SER A 572 3.07 -23.28 48.54
N SER A 573 2.08 -22.51 48.07
CA SER A 573 0.96 -22.05 48.93
C SER A 573 0.13 -23.22 49.45
N ARG A 574 -0.12 -24.21 48.63
CA ARG A 574 -0.85 -25.44 49.02
C ARG A 574 -0.08 -26.28 50.05
N LEU A 575 1.24 -26.38 49.88
CA LEU A 575 2.12 -27.02 50.87
C LEU A 575 2.12 -26.30 52.24
N GLU A 576 2.15 -24.98 52.23
CA GLU A 576 2.05 -24.19 53.46
C GLU A 576 0.72 -24.38 54.17
N LEU A 577 -0.39 -24.40 53.44
CA LEU A 577 -1.72 -24.71 53.99
C LEU A 577 -1.78 -26.09 54.62
N LEU A 578 -1.24 -27.10 53.97
CA LEU A 578 -1.18 -28.48 54.50
C LEU A 578 -0.28 -28.57 55.77
N ARG A 579 0.84 -27.85 55.79
CA ARG A 579 1.71 -27.76 57.02
C ARG A 579 0.98 -27.12 58.18
N ARG A 580 0.22 -26.02 57.96
CA ARG A 580 -0.61 -25.38 59.00
C ARG A 580 -1.71 -26.31 59.51
N GLN A 581 -2.38 -27.08 58.64
CA GLN A 581 -3.39 -28.05 59.03
C GLN A 581 -2.81 -29.23 59.85
N LYS A 582 -1.54 -29.60 59.62
CA LYS A 582 -0.85 -30.67 60.37
C LYS A 582 -0.34 -30.21 61.74
N LEU A 583 -0.18 -28.89 61.96
CA LEU A 583 0.21 -28.29 63.27
C LEU A 583 -0.98 -28.04 64.22
N VAL A 584 -2.20 -28.13 63.71
CA VAL A 584 -3.45 -27.91 64.43
C VAL A 584 -4.09 -29.28 64.84
N ARG A 585 -3.55 -30.40 64.37
CA ARG A 585 -3.84 -31.76 64.90
C ARG A 585 -2.74 -32.22 65.80
#